data_6d7e82514dbf93fb990b2965aa649214
#
_entry.id   6d7e82514dbf93fb990b2965aa649214
#
_cell.length_a   1.000
_cell.length_b   1.000
_cell.length_c   1.000
_cell.angle_alpha   90.00
_cell.angle_beta   90.00
_cell.angle_gamma   90.00
#
_symmetry.space_group_name_H-M   'P 1'
#
loop_
_entity.id
_entity.type
_entity.pdbx_description
1 polymer ?
#
loop_
_entity_poly.entity_id
_entity_poly.type
_entity_poly.pdbx_seq_one_letter_code
_entity_poly.pdbx_strand_id
1 'polypeptide(L)'
;MITLRPMQDTLADYTALRSWFLEPELRRWVWCDEKDEPDVPLARVMEKYGQRIKHPKDVFPYFVLLNDNPIGFIQYYFAEETIVGLDMWLGTPQVRGKGYGSEALRQMVQLIHRKHPVVRELFIDPDAENHRAIHCYRKAGFQDAGEITDEDGNRCLLLKICFDQPNG
;
A
#
# COMPACT_ATOMS: atom_id res chain seq x y z
N MET A 1 -13.12 -14.11 2.66
CA MET A 1 -12.59 -13.39 3.85
C MET A 1 -11.27 -12.75 3.51
N ILE A 2 -11.11 -11.47 3.81
CA ILE A 2 -9.85 -10.74 3.63
C ILE A 2 -8.96 -10.94 4.85
N THR A 3 -7.70 -11.28 4.61
CA THR A 3 -6.66 -11.35 5.63
C THR A 3 -5.38 -10.66 5.12
N LEU A 4 -4.48 -10.32 6.04
CA LEU A 4 -3.17 -9.77 5.71
C LEU A 4 -2.08 -10.75 6.14
N ARG A 5 -1.07 -10.90 5.32
CA ARG A 5 0.10 -11.74 5.60
C ARG A 5 1.37 -10.96 5.25
N PRO A 6 2.39 -10.95 6.11
CA PRO A 6 3.69 -10.40 5.71
C PRO A 6 4.17 -11.02 4.40
N MET A 7 4.72 -10.19 3.51
CA MET A 7 5.34 -10.68 2.28
C MET A 7 6.55 -11.55 2.64
N GLN A 8 6.72 -12.67 1.95
CA GLN A 8 7.78 -13.65 2.19
C GLN A 8 8.85 -13.59 1.11
N ASP A 9 10.09 -13.92 1.49
CA ASP A 9 11.22 -14.03 0.56
C ASP A 9 11.14 -15.36 -0.20
N THR A 10 10.13 -15.47 -1.08
CA THR A 10 9.86 -16.67 -1.88
C THR A 10 9.63 -16.30 -3.34
N LEU A 11 9.98 -17.22 -4.23
CA LEU A 11 9.72 -17.03 -5.66
C LEU A 11 8.23 -16.82 -5.94
N ALA A 12 7.35 -17.51 -5.20
CA ALA A 12 5.91 -17.37 -5.35
C ALA A 12 5.43 -15.94 -5.07
N ASP A 13 5.90 -15.32 -3.99
CA ASP A 13 5.51 -13.95 -3.64
C ASP A 13 6.06 -12.94 -4.66
N TYR A 14 7.31 -13.07 -5.06
CA TYR A 14 7.89 -12.17 -6.07
C TYR A 14 7.21 -12.31 -7.44
N THR A 15 6.87 -13.52 -7.84
CA THR A 15 6.17 -13.78 -9.09
C THR A 15 4.75 -13.20 -9.08
N ALA A 16 4.03 -13.35 -7.98
CA ALA A 16 2.71 -12.74 -7.81
C ALA A 16 2.79 -11.21 -7.91
N LEU A 17 3.72 -10.60 -7.17
CA LEU A 17 3.92 -9.16 -7.20
C LEU A 17 4.26 -8.65 -8.60
N ARG A 18 5.20 -9.32 -9.28
CA ARG A 18 5.57 -8.99 -10.66
C ARG A 18 4.39 -9.06 -11.61
N SER A 19 3.56 -10.10 -11.48
CA SER A 19 2.40 -10.27 -12.37
C SER A 19 1.43 -9.09 -12.27
N TRP A 20 1.29 -8.50 -11.09
CA TRP A 20 0.46 -7.31 -10.90
C TRP A 20 1.04 -6.07 -11.56
N PHE A 21 2.36 -5.89 -11.51
CA PHE A 21 3.03 -4.77 -12.20
C PHE A 21 2.90 -4.82 -13.72
N LEU A 22 2.60 -5.98 -14.29
CA LEU A 22 2.35 -6.12 -15.73
C LEU A 22 0.91 -5.77 -16.11
N GLU A 23 0.01 -5.61 -15.14
CA GLU A 23 -1.37 -5.21 -15.40
C GLU A 23 -1.41 -3.72 -15.77
N PRO A 24 -1.94 -3.35 -16.98
CA PRO A 24 -1.78 -1.99 -17.52
C PRO A 24 -2.38 -0.89 -16.67
N GLU A 25 -3.55 -1.10 -16.08
CA GLU A 25 -4.19 -0.09 -15.23
C GLU A 25 -3.41 0.13 -13.93
N LEU A 26 -2.91 -0.95 -13.34
CA LEU A 26 -2.09 -0.83 -12.13
C LEU A 26 -0.77 -0.13 -12.42
N ARG A 27 -0.14 -0.46 -13.53
CA ARG A 27 1.14 0.14 -13.94
C ARG A 27 1.06 1.66 -14.13
N ARG A 28 -0.11 2.18 -14.45
CA ARG A 28 -0.34 3.63 -14.54
C ARG A 28 -0.08 4.35 -13.22
N TRP A 29 -0.37 3.71 -12.08
CA TRP A 29 -0.33 4.32 -10.76
C TRP A 29 0.85 3.90 -9.90
N VAL A 30 1.42 2.72 -10.19
CA VAL A 30 2.54 2.14 -9.44
C VAL A 30 3.69 1.80 -10.39
N TRP A 31 4.86 1.50 -9.85
CA TRP A 31 6.07 1.25 -10.64
C TRP A 31 6.49 2.49 -11.45
N CYS A 32 6.45 3.66 -10.81
CA CYS A 32 6.66 4.95 -11.50
C CYS A 32 8.09 5.18 -12.00
N ASP A 33 9.07 4.53 -11.41
CA ASP A 33 10.49 4.72 -11.73
C ASP A 33 10.87 4.17 -13.12
N GLU A 34 9.97 3.42 -13.77
CA GLU A 34 10.29 2.66 -14.97
C GLU A 34 9.13 2.63 -15.97
N LYS A 35 8.47 3.76 -16.11
CA LYS A 35 7.31 3.91 -17.02
C LYS A 35 7.60 3.53 -18.47
N ASP A 36 8.86 3.64 -18.88
CA ASP A 36 9.30 3.40 -20.27
C ASP A 36 9.80 1.96 -20.49
N GLU A 37 9.92 1.14 -19.44
CA GLU A 37 10.29 -0.26 -19.60
C GLU A 37 9.08 -1.10 -19.99
N PRO A 38 9.13 -1.82 -21.13
CA PRO A 38 8.00 -2.66 -21.58
C PRO A 38 7.79 -3.88 -20.69
N ASP A 39 8.77 -4.26 -19.90
CA ASP A 39 8.74 -5.41 -19.01
C ASP A 39 9.23 -5.03 -17.60
N VAL A 40 8.81 -5.80 -16.62
CA VAL A 40 9.27 -5.68 -15.23
C VAL A 40 10.14 -6.90 -14.91
N PRO A 41 11.48 -6.76 -14.91
CA PRO A 41 12.35 -7.90 -14.64
C PRO A 41 12.13 -8.48 -13.24
N LEU A 42 11.94 -9.79 -13.16
CA LEU A 42 11.76 -10.48 -11.86
C LEU A 42 12.93 -10.22 -10.90
N ALA A 43 14.16 -10.21 -11.42
CA ALA A 43 15.35 -9.94 -10.63
C ALA A 43 15.30 -8.58 -9.94
N ARG A 44 14.75 -7.56 -10.60
CA ARG A 44 14.60 -6.23 -10.03
C ARG A 44 13.53 -6.17 -8.93
N VAL A 45 12.43 -6.87 -9.13
CA VAL A 45 11.39 -7.03 -8.10
C VAL A 45 11.97 -7.73 -6.86
N MET A 46 12.73 -8.81 -7.08
CA MET A 46 13.38 -9.55 -5.99
C MET A 46 14.39 -8.69 -5.24
N GLU A 47 15.19 -7.90 -5.93
CA GLU A 47 16.15 -6.99 -5.29
C GLU A 47 15.44 -5.93 -4.44
N LYS A 48 14.50 -5.19 -5.01
CA LYS A 48 13.79 -4.09 -4.35
C LYS A 48 13.00 -4.55 -3.13
N TYR A 49 12.17 -5.56 -3.29
CA TYR A 49 11.30 -6.03 -2.20
C TYR A 49 12.00 -7.00 -1.27
N GLY A 50 12.98 -7.75 -1.76
CA GLY A 50 13.81 -8.62 -0.95
C GLY A 50 14.58 -7.87 0.13
N GLN A 51 15.07 -6.68 -0.17
CA GLN A 51 15.72 -5.83 0.82
C GLN A 51 14.77 -5.45 1.96
N ARG A 52 13.52 -5.13 1.64
CA ARG A 52 12.50 -4.78 2.63
C ARG A 52 12.12 -5.96 3.53
N ILE A 53 12.11 -7.16 2.98
CA ILE A 53 11.77 -8.39 3.71
C ILE A 53 12.92 -8.86 4.60
N LYS A 54 14.13 -8.90 4.06
CA LYS A 54 15.33 -9.43 4.76
C LYS A 54 15.90 -8.45 5.78
N HIS A 55 15.77 -7.17 5.52
CA HIS A 55 16.31 -6.09 6.35
C HIS A 55 15.23 -5.05 6.65
N PRO A 56 14.16 -5.44 7.38
CA PRO A 56 13.09 -4.52 7.69
C PRO A 56 13.61 -3.43 8.63
N LYS A 57 13.67 -2.20 8.12
CA LYS A 57 14.01 -1.01 8.91
C LYS A 57 12.73 -0.22 9.19
N ASP A 58 12.28 0.52 8.16
CA ASP A 58 11.15 1.42 8.29
C ASP A 58 9.99 1.06 7.37
N VAL A 59 10.14 0.04 6.51
CA VAL A 59 9.15 -0.37 5.52
C VAL A 59 8.76 -1.83 5.73
N PHE A 60 7.46 -2.10 5.75
CA PHE A 60 6.89 -3.41 6.09
C PHE A 60 5.87 -3.85 5.02
N PRO A 61 6.28 -4.68 4.05
CA PRO A 61 5.39 -5.15 2.98
C PRO A 61 4.52 -6.32 3.42
N TYR A 62 3.24 -6.28 3.01
CA TYR A 62 2.24 -7.32 3.26
C TYR A 62 1.50 -7.66 1.97
N PHE A 63 0.98 -8.87 1.89
CA PHE A 63 0.01 -9.26 0.89
C PHE A 63 -1.41 -9.22 1.45
N VAL A 64 -2.34 -8.79 0.61
CA VAL A 64 -3.79 -8.90 0.84
C VAL A 64 -4.23 -10.25 0.29
N LEU A 65 -4.85 -11.06 1.13
CA LEU A 65 -5.34 -12.38 0.75
C LEU A 65 -6.87 -12.41 0.76
N LEU A 66 -7.43 -13.04 -0.25
CA LEU A 66 -8.85 -13.41 -0.29
C LEU A 66 -8.94 -14.94 -0.24
N ASN A 67 -9.49 -15.48 0.85
CA ASN A 67 -9.55 -16.92 1.07
C ASN A 67 -8.19 -17.60 0.83
N ASP A 68 -7.15 -17.04 1.46
CA ASP A 68 -5.74 -17.47 1.40
C ASP A 68 -5.03 -17.29 0.05
N ASN A 69 -5.71 -16.71 -0.94
CA ASN A 69 -5.11 -16.40 -2.24
C ASN A 69 -4.66 -14.93 -2.32
N PRO A 70 -3.42 -14.65 -2.73
CA PRO A 70 -2.95 -13.29 -2.89
C PRO A 70 -3.74 -12.53 -3.96
N ILE A 71 -4.31 -11.38 -3.59
CA ILE A 71 -5.05 -10.51 -4.50
C ILE A 71 -4.51 -9.08 -4.56
N GLY A 72 -3.59 -8.72 -3.68
CA GLY A 72 -3.06 -7.38 -3.65
C GLY A 72 -1.92 -7.22 -2.66
N PHE A 73 -1.44 -6.00 -2.60
CA PHE A 73 -0.28 -5.58 -1.83
C PHE A 73 -0.66 -4.40 -0.95
N ILE A 74 -0.14 -4.39 0.27
CA ILE A 74 -0.25 -3.25 1.18
C ILE A 74 1.03 -3.17 2.01
N GLN A 75 1.59 -1.97 2.14
CA GLN A 75 2.74 -1.76 3.00
C GLN A 75 2.55 -0.51 3.85
N TYR A 76 3.23 -0.48 4.99
CA TYR A 76 3.36 0.75 5.76
C TYR A 76 4.83 1.07 5.97
N TYR A 77 5.11 2.36 6.12
CA TYR A 77 6.47 2.84 6.35
C TYR A 77 6.45 4.02 7.33
N PHE A 78 7.51 4.11 8.13
CA PHE A 78 7.67 5.22 9.07
C PHE A 78 8.28 6.42 8.34
N ALA A 79 7.46 7.46 8.16
CA ALA A 79 7.93 8.76 7.68
C ALA A 79 8.62 9.53 8.81
N GLU A 80 8.10 9.39 10.03
CA GLU A 80 8.65 9.88 11.28
C GLU A 80 8.32 8.87 12.39
N GLU A 81 8.86 9.06 13.58
CA GLU A 81 8.64 8.13 14.70
C GLU A 81 7.14 7.90 15.01
N THR A 82 6.32 8.95 14.88
CA THR A 82 4.90 8.89 15.18
C THR A 82 3.98 8.98 13.97
N ILE A 83 4.55 9.04 12.75
CA ILE A 83 3.81 9.22 11.50
C ILE A 83 4.16 8.09 10.53
N VAL A 84 3.14 7.39 10.08
CA VAL A 84 3.25 6.23 9.18
C VAL A 84 2.50 6.50 7.88
N GLY A 85 3.17 6.24 6.77
CA GLY A 85 2.55 6.24 5.45
C GLY A 85 2.15 4.84 5.00
N LEU A 86 1.18 4.77 4.10
CA LEU A 86 0.71 3.52 3.50
C LEU A 86 0.71 3.60 1.98
N ASP A 87 1.00 2.45 1.37
CA ASP A 87 0.80 2.20 -0.06
C ASP A 87 -0.03 0.94 -0.22
N MET A 88 -0.96 0.93 -1.17
CA MET A 88 -1.81 -0.24 -1.41
C MET A 88 -2.27 -0.31 -2.85
N TRP A 89 -2.39 -1.53 -3.37
CA TRP A 89 -3.10 -1.82 -4.62
C TRP A 89 -3.69 -3.23 -4.61
N LEU A 90 -4.76 -3.41 -5.37
CA LEU A 90 -5.29 -4.72 -5.74
C LEU A 90 -4.78 -5.10 -7.13
N GLY A 91 -4.35 -6.34 -7.28
CA GLY A 91 -3.53 -6.77 -8.40
C GLY A 91 -4.24 -6.87 -9.75
N THR A 92 -5.55 -7.13 -9.76
CA THR A 92 -6.30 -7.33 -11.00
C THR A 92 -7.65 -6.63 -10.98
N PRO A 93 -8.23 -6.28 -12.16
CA PRO A 93 -9.56 -5.67 -12.22
C PRO A 93 -10.67 -6.50 -11.58
N GLN A 94 -10.56 -7.83 -11.63
CA GLN A 94 -11.60 -8.74 -11.14
C GLN A 94 -11.83 -8.64 -9.63
N VAL A 95 -10.83 -8.19 -8.87
CA VAL A 95 -10.93 -8.06 -7.40
C VAL A 95 -11.23 -6.63 -6.95
N ARG A 96 -11.33 -5.68 -7.88
CA ARG A 96 -11.62 -4.28 -7.58
C ARG A 96 -13.13 -4.01 -7.50
N GLY A 97 -13.51 -2.96 -6.80
CA GLY A 97 -14.91 -2.54 -6.69
C GLY A 97 -15.79 -3.42 -5.81
N LYS A 98 -15.21 -4.30 -5.02
CA LYS A 98 -15.93 -5.26 -4.15
C LYS A 98 -15.75 -4.99 -2.65
N GLY A 99 -15.07 -3.89 -2.30
CA GLY A 99 -14.81 -3.53 -0.91
C GLY A 99 -13.60 -4.20 -0.27
N TYR A 100 -12.86 -5.02 -1.00
CA TYR A 100 -11.69 -5.73 -0.47
C TYR A 100 -10.56 -4.78 -0.05
N GLY A 101 -10.33 -3.73 -0.83
CA GLY A 101 -9.30 -2.73 -0.52
C GLY A 101 -9.59 -1.97 0.77
N SER A 102 -10.83 -1.52 0.95
CA SER A 102 -11.26 -0.84 2.18
C SER A 102 -11.12 -1.74 3.40
N GLU A 103 -11.48 -3.01 3.27
CA GLU A 103 -11.34 -3.99 4.35
C GLU A 103 -9.87 -4.24 4.69
N ALA A 104 -9.01 -4.39 3.68
CA ALA A 104 -7.57 -4.56 3.88
C ALA A 104 -6.97 -3.35 4.61
N LEU A 105 -7.36 -2.14 4.24
CA LEU A 105 -6.91 -0.92 4.91
C LEU A 105 -7.37 -0.85 6.36
N ARG A 106 -8.63 -1.17 6.64
CA ARG A 106 -9.12 -1.21 8.03
C ARG A 106 -8.31 -2.17 8.89
N GLN A 107 -8.01 -3.35 8.36
CA GLN A 107 -7.19 -4.32 9.07
C GLN A 107 -5.76 -3.82 9.29
N MET A 108 -5.17 -3.17 8.29
CA MET A 108 -3.82 -2.61 8.42
C MET A 108 -3.77 -1.47 9.45
N VAL A 109 -4.76 -0.59 9.46
CA VAL A 109 -4.88 0.48 10.46
C VAL A 109 -4.93 -0.12 11.87
N GLN A 110 -5.73 -1.15 12.09
CA GLN A 110 -5.80 -1.83 13.38
C GLN A 110 -4.49 -2.52 13.75
N LEU A 111 -3.83 -3.15 12.79
CA LEU A 111 -2.54 -3.80 12.99
C LEU A 111 -1.48 -2.81 13.44
N ILE A 112 -1.37 -1.67 12.76
CA ILE A 112 -0.41 -0.61 13.09
C ILE A 112 -0.69 -0.04 14.49
N HIS A 113 -1.95 0.28 14.76
CA HIS A 113 -2.35 0.85 16.06
C HIS A 113 -2.00 -0.10 17.23
N ARG A 114 -2.18 -1.39 17.03
CA ARG A 114 -1.87 -2.41 18.03
C ARG A 114 -0.37 -2.67 18.17
N LYS A 115 0.35 -2.71 17.05
CA LYS A 115 1.79 -3.04 17.00
C LYS A 115 2.69 -1.87 17.38
N HIS A 116 2.26 -0.66 17.08
CA HIS A 116 3.03 0.57 17.24
C HIS A 116 2.22 1.65 18.00
N PRO A 117 2.08 1.49 19.34
CA PRO A 117 1.26 2.42 20.14
C PRO A 117 1.72 3.88 20.13
N VAL A 118 2.98 4.11 19.73
CA VAL A 118 3.56 5.48 19.62
C VAL A 118 3.05 6.22 18.38
N VAL A 119 2.53 5.52 17.36
CA VAL A 119 2.03 6.13 16.13
C VAL A 119 0.77 6.96 16.43
N ARG A 120 0.76 8.20 15.91
CA ARG A 120 -0.33 9.16 16.08
C ARG A 120 -1.08 9.45 14.80
N GLU A 121 -0.43 9.28 13.67
CA GLU A 121 -0.97 9.64 12.37
C GLU A 121 -0.63 8.60 11.32
N LEU A 122 -1.64 8.23 10.55
CA LEU A 122 -1.47 7.46 9.31
C LEU A 122 -1.85 8.35 8.14
N PHE A 123 -1.11 8.27 7.04
CA PHE A 123 -1.46 8.97 5.81
C PHE A 123 -1.32 8.08 4.58
N ILE A 124 -2.04 8.45 3.55
CA ILE A 124 -1.94 7.87 2.21
C ILE A 124 -2.13 9.01 1.20
N ASP A 125 -1.37 8.99 0.11
CA ASP A 125 -1.28 10.11 -0.82
C ASP A 125 -1.45 9.66 -2.28
N PRO A 126 -2.65 9.20 -2.66
CA PRO A 126 -2.91 8.79 -4.02
C PRO A 126 -2.81 9.97 -4.99
N ASP A 127 -2.48 9.68 -6.25
CA ASP A 127 -2.62 10.64 -7.33
C ASP A 127 -4.05 11.22 -7.33
N ALA A 128 -4.16 12.54 -7.49
CA ALA A 128 -5.44 13.24 -7.44
C ALA A 128 -6.45 12.77 -8.51
N GLU A 129 -5.95 12.18 -9.60
CA GLU A 129 -6.78 11.60 -10.67
C GLU A 129 -7.19 10.15 -10.40
N ASN A 130 -6.63 9.50 -9.39
CA ASN A 130 -6.97 8.13 -9.04
C ASN A 130 -8.22 8.07 -8.15
N HIS A 131 -9.37 8.39 -8.74
CA HIS A 131 -10.64 8.52 -8.02
C HIS A 131 -11.09 7.22 -7.35
N ARG A 132 -10.78 6.07 -7.96
CA ARG A 132 -11.11 4.76 -7.37
C ARG A 132 -10.35 4.54 -6.05
N ALA A 133 -9.06 4.81 -6.03
CA ALA A 133 -8.26 4.70 -4.82
C ALA A 133 -8.73 5.68 -3.74
N ILE A 134 -8.97 6.93 -4.10
CA ILE A 134 -9.46 7.96 -3.18
C ILE A 134 -10.79 7.54 -2.54
N HIS A 135 -11.73 7.05 -3.34
CA HIS A 135 -13.01 6.54 -2.82
C HIS A 135 -12.81 5.38 -1.84
N CYS A 136 -11.95 4.44 -2.19
CA CYS A 136 -11.59 3.30 -1.33
C CYS A 136 -11.02 3.77 0.02
N TYR A 137 -10.12 4.73 0.02
CA TYR A 137 -9.48 5.23 1.23
C TYR A 137 -10.43 6.01 2.13
N ARG A 138 -11.29 6.85 1.56
CA ARG A 138 -12.36 7.52 2.30
C ARG A 138 -13.29 6.50 2.96
N LYS A 139 -13.66 5.47 2.24
CA LYS A 139 -14.51 4.39 2.76
C LYS A 139 -13.85 3.63 3.92
N ALA A 140 -12.52 3.52 3.92
CA ALA A 140 -11.76 2.92 5.01
C ALA A 140 -11.61 3.82 6.24
N GLY A 141 -12.06 5.09 6.18
CA GLY A 141 -12.04 6.02 7.29
C GLY A 141 -11.00 7.13 7.19
N PHE A 142 -10.23 7.18 6.10
CA PHE A 142 -9.30 8.27 5.86
C PHE A 142 -10.04 9.55 5.51
N GLN A 143 -9.59 10.67 6.05
CA GLN A 143 -10.17 11.99 5.82
C GLN A 143 -9.24 12.86 4.99
N ASP A 144 -9.82 13.67 4.09
CA ASP A 144 -9.07 14.59 3.26
C ASP A 144 -8.31 15.59 4.13
N ALA A 145 -7.02 15.76 3.84
CA ALA A 145 -6.11 16.63 4.58
C ALA A 145 -5.33 17.60 3.68
N GLY A 146 -5.81 17.83 2.47
CA GLY A 146 -5.23 18.76 1.51
C GLY A 146 -4.59 18.08 0.31
N GLU A 147 -3.86 18.87 -0.47
CA GLU A 147 -3.14 18.40 -1.64
C GLU A 147 -1.64 18.61 -1.45
N ILE A 148 -0.85 17.72 -2.02
CA ILE A 148 0.60 17.85 -2.11
C ILE A 148 1.04 17.62 -3.54
N THR A 149 2.24 18.10 -3.89
CA THR A 149 2.89 17.79 -5.16
C THR A 149 4.06 16.86 -4.88
N ASP A 150 4.11 15.74 -5.58
CA ASP A 150 5.21 14.79 -5.44
C ASP A 150 6.51 15.28 -6.11
N GLU A 151 7.58 14.49 -6.00
CA GLU A 151 8.89 14.83 -6.56
C GLU A 151 8.86 14.98 -8.09
N ASP A 152 7.95 14.28 -8.75
CA ASP A 152 7.76 14.32 -10.21
C ASP A 152 6.82 15.44 -10.67
N GLY A 153 6.29 16.23 -9.75
CA GLY A 153 5.36 17.33 -10.04
C GLY A 153 3.90 16.90 -10.18
N ASN A 154 3.56 15.66 -9.81
CA ASN A 154 2.18 15.18 -9.86
C ASN A 154 1.40 15.65 -8.61
N ARG A 155 0.15 16.02 -8.85
CA ARG A 155 -0.78 16.42 -7.79
C ARG A 155 -1.31 15.18 -7.08
N CYS A 156 -1.14 15.11 -5.77
CA CYS A 156 -1.63 14.03 -4.93
C CYS A 156 -2.60 14.56 -3.88
N LEU A 157 -3.63 13.79 -3.56
CA LEU A 157 -4.53 14.08 -2.45
C LEU A 157 -3.97 13.44 -1.19
N LEU A 158 -3.80 14.25 -0.14
CA LEU A 158 -3.38 13.74 1.16
C LEU A 158 -4.62 13.35 1.98
N LEU A 159 -4.64 12.11 2.46
CA LEU A 159 -5.70 11.60 3.34
C LEU A 159 -5.06 11.06 4.62
N LYS A 160 -5.74 11.26 5.75
CA LYS A 160 -5.18 10.93 7.08
C LYS A 160 -6.18 10.24 7.99
N ILE A 161 -5.64 9.42 8.88
CA ILE A 161 -6.28 8.97 10.11
C ILE A 161 -5.38 9.41 11.27
N CYS A 162 -5.97 10.09 12.26
CA CYS A 162 -5.27 10.47 13.48
C CYS A 162 -5.80 9.63 14.65
N PHE A 163 -4.88 9.13 15.47
CA PHE A 163 -5.23 8.42 16.71
C PHE A 163 -5.21 9.39 17.88
N ASP A 164 -6.24 9.34 18.70
CA ASP A 164 -6.28 10.10 19.95
C ASP A 164 -5.15 9.64 20.87
N GLN A 165 -4.55 10.60 21.57
CA GLN A 165 -3.60 10.25 22.61
C GLN A 165 -4.33 9.46 23.69
N PRO A 166 -3.77 8.36 24.20
CA PRO A 166 -4.29 7.80 25.42
C PRO A 166 -4.24 8.90 26.48
N ASN A 167 -5.39 9.21 27.07
CA ASN A 167 -5.45 10.11 28.21
C ASN A 167 -4.49 9.59 29.27
N GLY A 168 -3.40 10.32 29.44
CA GLY A 168 -2.36 9.94 30.40
C GLY A 168 -2.88 9.90 31.83
#